data_95ba285fd8ebf0d1630d5a1b88705c7c
#
_entry.id   95ba285fd8ebf0d1630d5a1b88705c7c
#
_cell.length_a   1.000
_cell.length_b   1.000
_cell.length_c   1.000
_cell.angle_alpha   90.00
_cell.angle_beta   90.00
_cell.angle_gamma   90.00
#
_symmetry.space_group_name_H-M   'P 1'
#
loop_
_entity.id
_entity.type
_entity.pdbx_description
1 polymer ?
#
loop_
_entity_poly.entity_id
_entity_poly.type
_entity_poly.pdbx_seq_one_letter_code
_entity_poly.pdbx_strand_id
1 'polypeptide(L)'
;LDRSSAASDVYKRQGYHNLPEKTAKAFTDGWFHTGDIGEFDEKNYLRITDRKRDLFKTSGGKYVAPQKVEATLMANCPYLSNAVVLGEGHKYAVALLTLDRDALMTWGKRHGKADASYAELTADPRVRRSIQWYVDRANSRLERWETVKKFAILDHDLTEDSHSVTTSLKVRRGVVAEKYAYLLDEMFADENDQPGASKGSDAS
;
A
#
# COMPACT_ATOMS: atom_id res chain seq x y z
N LEU A 1 3.90 21.09 -23.84
CA LEU A 1 2.54 20.80 -23.35
C LEU A 1 1.58 20.79 -24.52
N ASP A 2 1.13 19.62 -24.90
CA ASP A 2 0.15 19.47 -25.96
C ASP A 2 -1.20 20.06 -25.49
N ARG A 3 -1.58 21.20 -26.08
CA ARG A 3 -2.84 21.87 -25.79
C ARG A 3 -4.06 21.02 -26.12
N SER A 4 -3.91 19.95 -26.91
CA SER A 4 -5.03 19.07 -27.32
C SER A 4 -5.51 18.18 -26.20
N SER A 5 -4.63 17.70 -25.30
CA SER A 5 -5.03 16.87 -24.16
C SER A 5 -5.74 17.70 -23.08
N ALA A 6 -5.32 18.95 -22.86
CA ALA A 6 -6.00 19.87 -21.95
C ALA A 6 -7.42 20.23 -22.43
N ALA A 7 -7.60 20.47 -23.72
CA ALA A 7 -8.93 20.76 -24.31
C ALA A 7 -9.89 19.53 -24.22
N SER A 8 -9.38 18.33 -24.41
CA SER A 8 -10.14 17.09 -24.23
C SER A 8 -10.60 16.87 -22.79
N ASP A 9 -9.79 17.25 -21.81
CA ASP A 9 -10.13 17.14 -20.40
C ASP A 9 -11.17 18.18 -19.95
N VAL A 10 -11.15 19.38 -20.48
CA VAL A 10 -12.19 20.39 -20.22
C VAL A 10 -13.58 19.90 -20.67
N TYR A 11 -13.65 19.20 -21.79
CA TYR A 11 -14.92 18.67 -22.31
C TYR A 11 -15.46 17.48 -21.48
N LYS A 12 -14.57 16.68 -20.90
CA LYS A 12 -14.94 15.49 -20.10
C LYS A 12 -15.20 15.79 -18.63
N ARG A 13 -14.76 16.95 -18.12
CA ARG A 13 -14.78 17.28 -16.68
C ARG A 13 -15.48 18.60 -16.40
N GLN A 14 -16.67 18.79 -16.94
CA GLN A 14 -17.50 19.98 -16.69
C GLN A 14 -18.09 20.02 -15.28
N GLY A 15 -18.13 18.87 -14.60
CA GLY A 15 -18.64 18.75 -13.24
C GLY A 15 -19.19 17.35 -12.95
N TYR A 16 -19.62 17.15 -11.74
CA TYR A 16 -20.29 15.93 -11.31
C TYR A 16 -21.78 16.04 -11.57
N HIS A 17 -22.36 15.06 -12.28
CA HIS A 17 -23.77 15.06 -12.63
C HIS A 17 -24.67 15.16 -11.38
N ASN A 18 -25.55 16.14 -11.35
CA ASN A 18 -26.47 16.43 -10.23
C ASN A 18 -25.80 16.63 -8.85
N LEU A 19 -24.51 17.00 -8.81
CA LEU A 19 -23.77 17.24 -7.56
C LEU A 19 -23.02 18.58 -7.60
N PRO A 20 -23.74 19.72 -7.56
CA PRO A 20 -23.14 21.05 -7.71
C PRO A 20 -22.12 21.38 -6.61
N GLU A 21 -22.40 20.99 -5.36
CA GLU A 21 -21.48 21.20 -4.25
C GLU A 21 -20.15 20.43 -4.39
N LYS A 22 -20.21 19.17 -4.90
CA LYS A 22 -19.00 18.41 -5.19
C LYS A 22 -18.23 19.00 -6.36
N THR A 23 -18.96 19.51 -7.36
CA THR A 23 -18.34 20.21 -8.48
C THR A 23 -17.61 21.46 -8.00
N ALA A 24 -18.25 22.31 -7.18
CA ALA A 24 -17.62 23.51 -6.64
C ALA A 24 -16.36 23.20 -5.81
N LYS A 25 -16.36 22.12 -5.02
CA LYS A 25 -15.19 21.68 -4.26
C LYS A 25 -14.06 21.09 -5.11
N ALA A 26 -14.39 20.60 -6.31
CA ALA A 26 -13.41 20.01 -7.21
C ALA A 26 -12.67 21.05 -8.06
N PHE A 27 -13.11 22.31 -8.07
CA PHE A 27 -12.48 23.40 -8.82
C PHE A 27 -12.14 24.55 -7.90
N THR A 28 -10.95 25.13 -8.09
CA THR A 28 -10.53 26.38 -7.43
C THR A 28 -9.82 27.22 -8.47
N ASP A 29 -10.26 28.47 -8.67
CA ASP A 29 -9.66 29.41 -9.61
C ASP A 29 -9.47 28.86 -11.04
N GLY A 30 -10.43 28.04 -11.50
CA GLY A 30 -10.38 27.39 -12.82
C GLY A 30 -9.52 26.12 -12.89
N TRP A 31 -8.89 25.72 -11.77
CA TRP A 31 -8.10 24.50 -11.68
C TRP A 31 -8.92 23.34 -11.13
N PHE A 32 -8.83 22.20 -11.79
CA PHE A 32 -9.46 20.95 -11.32
C PHE A 32 -8.53 20.19 -10.36
N HIS A 33 -9.02 19.90 -9.16
CA HIS A 33 -8.32 19.06 -8.19
C HIS A 33 -8.54 17.58 -8.51
N THR A 34 -7.56 16.95 -9.12
CA THR A 34 -7.63 15.51 -9.45
C THR A 34 -7.64 14.62 -8.21
N GLY A 35 -7.10 15.12 -7.10
CA GLY A 35 -6.83 14.35 -5.90
C GLY A 35 -5.62 13.42 -6.04
N ASP A 36 -4.88 13.53 -7.14
CA ASP A 36 -3.64 12.79 -7.34
C ASP A 36 -2.44 13.63 -6.83
N ILE A 37 -1.43 12.94 -6.35
CA ILE A 37 -0.15 13.50 -5.93
C ILE A 37 0.89 13.08 -6.95
N GLY A 38 1.74 14.01 -7.34
CA GLY A 38 2.80 13.75 -8.30
C GLY A 38 4.07 14.49 -7.95
N GLU A 39 5.16 14.03 -8.51
CA GLU A 39 6.48 14.63 -8.46
C GLU A 39 7.02 14.82 -9.88
N PHE A 40 7.86 15.82 -10.06
CA PHE A 40 8.61 15.98 -11.30
C PHE A 40 9.95 15.28 -11.18
N ASP A 41 10.31 14.49 -12.19
CA ASP A 41 11.63 13.90 -12.28
C ASP A 41 12.68 14.95 -12.73
N GLU A 42 13.95 14.55 -12.77
CA GLU A 42 15.07 15.42 -13.20
C GLU A 42 14.93 15.96 -14.64
N LYS A 43 14.07 15.32 -15.45
CA LYS A 43 13.75 15.72 -16.83
C LYS A 43 12.45 16.50 -16.95
N ASN A 44 11.84 16.91 -15.83
CA ASN A 44 10.55 17.59 -15.76
C ASN A 44 9.35 16.78 -16.29
N TYR A 45 9.41 15.45 -16.25
CA TYR A 45 8.22 14.63 -16.46
C TYR A 45 7.45 14.48 -15.15
N LEU A 46 6.14 14.71 -15.23
CA LEU A 46 5.23 14.49 -14.10
C LEU A 46 4.99 12.98 -13.91
N ARG A 47 5.35 12.48 -12.74
CA ARG A 47 5.05 11.14 -12.27
C ARG A 47 3.99 11.19 -11.19
N ILE A 48 2.86 10.51 -11.38
CA ILE A 48 1.86 10.35 -10.33
C ILE A 48 2.37 9.30 -9.35
N THR A 49 2.47 9.68 -8.08
CA THR A 49 3.04 8.83 -7.02
C THR A 49 1.97 8.23 -6.14
N ASP A 50 0.85 8.95 -5.89
CA ASP A 50 -0.24 8.45 -5.05
C ASP A 50 -1.53 9.28 -5.22
N ARG A 51 -2.57 8.94 -4.47
CA ARG A 51 -3.78 9.75 -4.30
C ARG A 51 -3.81 10.40 -2.93
N LYS A 52 -4.17 11.67 -2.88
CA LYS A 52 -4.23 12.47 -1.63
C LYS A 52 -5.09 11.79 -0.55
N ARG A 53 -6.19 11.15 -0.93
CA ARG A 53 -7.11 10.44 -0.01
C ARG A 53 -6.56 9.11 0.50
N ASP A 54 -5.59 8.53 -0.21
CA ASP A 54 -5.03 7.21 0.09
C ASP A 54 -3.76 7.32 0.95
N LEU A 55 -3.23 8.56 1.10
CA LEU A 55 -2.16 8.82 2.06
C LEU A 55 -2.66 8.57 3.48
N PHE A 56 -1.84 7.91 4.26
CA PHE A 56 -2.08 7.84 5.69
C PHE A 56 -1.01 8.60 6.48
N LYS A 57 -1.37 9.01 7.70
CA LYS A 57 -0.48 9.73 8.59
C LYS A 57 -0.04 8.83 9.73
N THR A 58 1.27 8.73 9.94
CA THR A 58 1.83 8.03 11.11
C THR A 58 1.57 8.83 12.39
N SER A 59 1.65 8.18 13.56
CA SER A 59 1.55 8.85 14.87
C SER A 59 2.60 9.95 15.05
N GLY A 60 3.75 9.85 14.40
CA GLY A 60 4.79 10.88 14.34
C GLY A 60 4.49 12.03 13.37
N GLY A 61 3.31 12.08 12.76
CA GLY A 61 2.88 13.17 11.90
C GLY A 61 3.41 13.12 10.46
N LYS A 62 4.13 12.07 10.07
CA LYS A 62 4.65 11.90 8.70
C LYS A 62 3.60 11.26 7.81
N TYR A 63 3.48 11.77 6.58
CA TYR A 63 2.64 11.16 5.56
C TYR A 63 3.38 10.05 4.84
N VAL A 64 2.70 8.93 4.66
CA VAL A 64 3.16 7.77 3.89
C VAL A 64 2.26 7.63 2.66
N ALA A 65 2.89 7.44 1.51
CA ALA A 65 2.25 7.17 0.23
C ALA A 65 2.21 5.64 -0.02
N PRO A 66 1.13 4.93 0.36
CA PRO A 66 1.14 3.48 0.34
C PRO A 66 1.34 2.90 -1.05
N GLN A 67 0.78 3.51 -2.10
CA GLN A 67 0.95 3.01 -3.48
C GLN A 67 2.40 3.13 -3.95
N LYS A 68 3.13 4.19 -3.56
CA LYS A 68 4.56 4.34 -3.83
C LYS A 68 5.37 3.22 -3.16
N VAL A 69 5.09 2.94 -1.89
CA VAL A 69 5.77 1.88 -1.13
C VAL A 69 5.46 0.51 -1.72
N GLU A 70 4.19 0.21 -2.00
CA GLU A 70 3.71 -1.03 -2.64
C GLU A 70 4.39 -1.24 -4.00
N ALA A 71 4.41 -0.21 -4.85
CA ALA A 71 5.08 -0.27 -6.15
C ALA A 71 6.60 -0.52 -6.01
N THR A 72 7.23 0.06 -4.99
CA THR A 72 8.65 -0.16 -4.70
C THR A 72 8.91 -1.60 -4.25
N LEU A 73 8.06 -2.18 -3.38
CA LEU A 73 8.12 -3.58 -2.98
C LEU A 73 7.97 -4.51 -4.19
N MET A 74 6.93 -4.30 -4.99
CA MET A 74 6.65 -5.10 -6.19
C MET A 74 7.78 -5.03 -7.22
N ALA A 75 8.36 -3.85 -7.45
CA ALA A 75 9.46 -3.68 -8.40
C ALA A 75 10.77 -4.36 -7.94
N ASN A 76 10.95 -4.56 -6.63
CA ASN A 76 12.17 -5.16 -6.08
C ASN A 76 12.05 -6.65 -5.78
N CYS A 77 10.83 -7.19 -5.65
CA CYS A 77 10.60 -8.60 -5.31
C CYS A 77 9.77 -9.31 -6.40
N PRO A 78 10.38 -10.17 -7.21
CA PRO A 78 9.70 -10.87 -8.31
C PRO A 78 8.75 -11.99 -7.82
N TYR A 79 8.72 -12.27 -6.52
CA TYR A 79 7.85 -13.28 -5.95
C TYR A 79 6.52 -12.72 -5.42
N LEU A 80 6.35 -11.39 -5.40
CA LEU A 80 5.10 -10.80 -4.92
C LEU A 80 4.04 -10.77 -6.02
N SER A 81 2.81 -11.19 -5.67
CA SER A 81 1.61 -10.94 -6.47
C SER A 81 0.90 -9.66 -6.02
N ASN A 82 0.86 -9.40 -4.71
CA ASN A 82 0.31 -8.17 -4.15
C ASN A 82 1.09 -7.71 -2.91
N ALA A 83 1.08 -6.41 -2.67
CA ALA A 83 1.53 -5.79 -1.44
C ALA A 83 0.48 -4.78 -0.98
N VAL A 84 0.12 -4.80 0.30
CA VAL A 84 -0.83 -3.88 0.91
C VAL A 84 -0.16 -3.23 2.11
N VAL A 85 0.12 -1.94 1.99
CA VAL A 85 0.84 -1.17 3.03
C VAL A 85 -0.17 -0.46 3.92
N LEU A 86 -0.02 -0.63 5.23
CA LEU A 86 -0.90 -0.16 6.28
C LEU A 86 -0.09 0.47 7.42
N GLY A 87 -0.70 1.32 8.26
CA GLY A 87 0.00 1.95 9.38
C GLY A 87 -0.59 3.31 9.79
N GLU A 88 -1.86 3.58 9.40
CA GLU A 88 -2.52 4.82 9.80
C GLU A 88 -2.60 4.94 11.33
N GLY A 89 -2.12 6.05 11.87
CA GLY A 89 -2.09 6.29 13.31
C GLY A 89 -0.98 5.55 14.07
N HIS A 90 -0.26 4.64 13.42
CA HIS A 90 0.85 3.88 14.03
C HIS A 90 2.20 4.56 13.81
N LYS A 91 3.23 4.14 14.57
CA LYS A 91 4.59 4.72 14.51
C LYS A 91 5.30 4.42 13.19
N TYR A 92 4.95 3.32 12.51
CA TYR A 92 5.59 2.83 11.29
C TYR A 92 4.60 2.14 10.36
N ALA A 93 5.01 1.93 9.12
CA ALA A 93 4.27 1.16 8.14
C ALA A 93 4.57 -0.34 8.26
N VAL A 94 3.54 -1.16 8.03
CA VAL A 94 3.61 -2.61 7.89
C VAL A 94 3.05 -3.03 6.55
N ALA A 95 3.34 -4.26 6.11
CA ALA A 95 2.82 -4.78 4.85
C ALA A 95 2.20 -6.16 5.00
N LEU A 96 1.06 -6.38 4.34
CA LEU A 96 0.52 -7.69 4.05
C LEU A 96 0.93 -8.05 2.62
N LEU A 97 1.57 -9.19 2.45
CA LEU A 97 2.16 -9.62 1.18
C LEU A 97 1.51 -10.92 0.72
N THR A 98 1.20 -11.02 -0.57
CA THR A 98 0.86 -12.28 -1.21
C THR A 98 1.93 -12.63 -2.24
N LEU A 99 2.16 -13.92 -2.44
CA LEU A 99 3.21 -14.40 -3.33
C LEU A 99 2.60 -14.92 -4.64
N ASP A 100 3.33 -14.72 -5.72
CA ASP A 100 3.00 -15.33 -7.00
C ASP A 100 3.02 -16.85 -6.88
N ARG A 101 1.89 -17.48 -7.18
CA ARG A 101 1.70 -18.92 -7.01
C ARG A 101 2.67 -19.73 -7.84
N ASP A 102 2.86 -19.37 -9.09
CA ASP A 102 3.69 -20.14 -10.02
C ASP A 102 5.17 -20.01 -9.68
N ALA A 103 5.60 -18.80 -9.32
CA ALA A 103 6.96 -18.55 -8.84
C ALA A 103 7.25 -19.31 -7.55
N LEU A 104 6.31 -19.33 -6.60
CA LEU A 104 6.46 -20.02 -5.32
C LEU A 104 6.48 -21.54 -5.49
N MET A 105 5.58 -22.10 -6.31
CA MET A 105 5.57 -23.53 -6.62
C MET A 105 6.85 -23.97 -7.34
N THR A 106 7.36 -23.14 -8.24
CA THR A 106 8.65 -23.37 -8.93
C THR A 106 9.81 -23.36 -7.94
N TRP A 107 9.80 -22.43 -6.99
CA TRP A 107 10.75 -22.38 -5.90
C TRP A 107 10.69 -23.67 -5.04
N GLY A 108 9.50 -24.14 -4.68
CA GLY A 108 9.28 -25.37 -3.94
C GLY A 108 9.90 -26.59 -4.62
N LYS A 109 9.66 -26.76 -5.91
CA LYS A 109 10.26 -27.85 -6.72
C LYS A 109 11.80 -27.84 -6.66
N ARG A 110 12.41 -26.67 -6.77
CA ARG A 110 13.89 -26.51 -6.73
C ARG A 110 14.49 -26.78 -5.35
N HIS A 111 13.68 -26.71 -4.29
CA HIS A 111 14.13 -26.86 -2.90
C HIS A 111 13.63 -28.15 -2.23
N GLY A 112 13.25 -29.16 -3.04
CA GLY A 112 12.83 -30.48 -2.55
C GLY A 112 11.45 -30.49 -1.87
N LYS A 113 10.57 -29.54 -2.21
CA LYS A 113 9.21 -29.39 -1.72
C LYS A 113 8.19 -29.37 -2.87
N ALA A 114 8.34 -30.30 -3.83
CA ALA A 114 7.50 -30.32 -5.03
C ALA A 114 6.01 -30.54 -4.72
N ASP A 115 5.71 -31.31 -3.68
CA ASP A 115 4.36 -31.67 -3.28
C ASP A 115 3.76 -30.74 -2.21
N ALA A 116 4.51 -29.73 -1.76
CA ALA A 116 4.01 -28.80 -0.75
C ALA A 116 2.94 -27.88 -1.33
N SER A 117 1.90 -27.63 -0.55
CA SER A 117 0.85 -26.67 -0.87
C SER A 117 1.36 -25.23 -0.81
N TYR A 118 0.60 -24.30 -1.39
CA TYR A 118 0.91 -22.88 -1.34
C TYR A 118 1.04 -22.38 0.12
N ALA A 119 0.10 -22.75 0.99
CA ALA A 119 0.11 -22.37 2.40
C ALA A 119 1.34 -22.91 3.15
N GLU A 120 1.76 -24.14 2.88
CA GLU A 120 2.98 -24.71 3.48
C GLU A 120 4.24 -24.01 3.00
N LEU A 121 4.28 -23.57 1.73
CA LEU A 121 5.41 -22.84 1.17
C LEU A 121 5.48 -21.42 1.72
N THR A 122 4.35 -20.71 1.86
CA THR A 122 4.33 -19.35 2.45
C THR A 122 4.76 -19.36 3.92
N ALA A 123 4.54 -20.46 4.64
CA ALA A 123 4.99 -20.66 6.01
C ALA A 123 6.47 -21.11 6.13
N ASP A 124 7.14 -21.46 5.01
CA ASP A 124 8.55 -21.91 5.05
C ASP A 124 9.48 -20.75 5.49
N PRO A 125 10.29 -20.95 6.55
CA PRO A 125 11.23 -19.94 7.02
C PRO A 125 12.25 -19.47 5.97
N ARG A 126 12.57 -20.30 4.97
CA ARG A 126 13.48 -19.95 3.87
C ARG A 126 12.82 -18.97 2.91
N VAL A 127 11.52 -19.17 2.61
CA VAL A 127 10.72 -18.23 1.82
C VAL A 127 10.65 -16.90 2.57
N ARG A 128 10.27 -16.92 3.86
CA ARG A 128 10.21 -15.70 4.67
C ARG A 128 11.54 -14.94 4.68
N ARG A 129 12.67 -15.63 4.83
CA ARG A 129 14.01 -15.02 4.80
C ARG A 129 14.33 -14.40 3.45
N SER A 130 13.94 -15.06 2.35
CA SER A 130 14.11 -14.53 1.01
C SER A 130 13.29 -13.26 0.79
N ILE A 131 12.01 -13.25 1.22
CA ILE A 131 11.15 -12.08 1.13
C ILE A 131 11.70 -10.93 2.00
N GLN A 132 12.20 -11.22 3.22
CA GLN A 132 12.83 -10.21 4.08
C GLN A 132 13.97 -9.50 3.35
N TRP A 133 14.85 -10.23 2.67
CA TRP A 133 15.94 -9.64 1.91
C TRP A 133 15.44 -8.66 0.83
N TYR A 134 14.35 -9.01 0.12
CA TYR A 134 13.75 -8.13 -0.88
C TYR A 134 13.09 -6.90 -0.24
N VAL A 135 12.41 -7.07 0.91
CA VAL A 135 11.82 -5.96 1.66
C VAL A 135 12.91 -5.00 2.13
N ASP A 136 14.02 -5.49 2.67
CA ASP A 136 15.15 -4.66 3.10
C ASP A 136 15.75 -3.88 1.93
N ARG A 137 15.89 -4.53 0.77
CA ARG A 137 16.35 -3.89 -0.46
C ARG A 137 15.37 -2.83 -0.96
N ALA A 138 14.07 -3.04 -0.87
CA ALA A 138 13.06 -2.04 -1.21
C ALA A 138 13.12 -0.87 -0.22
N ASN A 139 13.23 -1.14 1.07
CA ASN A 139 13.36 -0.15 2.13
C ASN A 139 14.56 0.79 1.93
N SER A 140 15.67 0.31 1.37
CA SER A 140 16.84 1.17 1.08
C SER A 140 16.59 2.25 0.03
N ARG A 141 15.44 2.19 -0.69
CA ARG A 141 15.02 3.15 -1.71
C ARG A 141 13.88 4.06 -1.24
N LEU A 142 13.43 3.87 0.00
CA LEU A 142 12.34 4.61 0.61
C LEU A 142 12.86 5.58 1.67
N GLU A 143 12.07 6.61 1.93
CA GLU A 143 12.33 7.49 3.05
C GLU A 143 12.17 6.73 4.38
N ARG A 144 12.91 7.16 5.40
CA ARG A 144 12.95 6.47 6.70
C ARG A 144 11.56 6.21 7.30
N TRP A 145 10.61 7.12 7.11
CA TRP A 145 9.25 7.00 7.63
C TRP A 145 8.31 6.20 6.72
N GLU A 146 8.71 5.92 5.47
CA GLU A 146 7.97 5.09 4.52
C GLU A 146 8.40 3.61 4.59
N THR A 147 9.48 3.30 5.30
CA THR A 147 10.01 1.93 5.36
C THR A 147 9.03 0.98 6.04
N VAL A 148 8.85 -0.19 5.43
CA VAL A 148 8.08 -1.30 6.00
C VAL A 148 8.90 -1.95 7.11
N LYS A 149 8.42 -1.86 8.35
CA LYS A 149 9.13 -2.40 9.53
C LYS A 149 8.84 -3.86 9.80
N LYS A 150 7.59 -4.26 9.56
CA LYS A 150 7.15 -5.64 9.71
C LYS A 150 6.24 -6.02 8.55
N PHE A 151 6.20 -7.30 8.22
CA PHE A 151 5.29 -7.81 7.20
C PHE A 151 4.77 -9.19 7.57
N ALA A 152 3.59 -9.52 7.07
CA ALA A 152 3.03 -10.87 7.09
C ALA A 152 2.85 -11.36 5.65
N ILE A 153 3.17 -12.64 5.41
CA ILE A 153 2.89 -13.32 4.15
C ILE A 153 1.58 -14.07 4.34
N LEU A 154 0.60 -13.77 3.49
CA LEU A 154 -0.69 -14.43 3.53
C LEU A 154 -0.58 -15.84 2.92
N ASP A 155 -1.33 -16.79 3.46
CA ASP A 155 -1.40 -18.18 3.03
C ASP A 155 -2.27 -18.39 1.78
N HIS A 156 -2.86 -17.33 1.25
CA HIS A 156 -3.66 -17.31 0.03
C HIS A 156 -3.55 -15.94 -0.66
N ASP A 157 -3.91 -15.87 -1.93
CA ASP A 157 -3.90 -14.60 -2.67
C ASP A 157 -5.16 -13.78 -2.41
N LEU A 158 -5.05 -12.46 -2.67
CA LEU A 158 -6.19 -11.57 -2.62
C LEU A 158 -7.02 -11.73 -3.89
N THR A 159 -8.29 -12.11 -3.74
CA THR A 159 -9.20 -12.38 -4.86
C THR A 159 -10.46 -11.52 -4.82
N GLU A 160 -11.19 -11.45 -5.93
CA GLU A 160 -12.49 -10.80 -5.99
C GLU A 160 -13.51 -11.49 -5.08
N ASP A 161 -13.52 -12.81 -5.04
CA ASP A 161 -14.42 -13.61 -4.20
C ASP A 161 -14.27 -13.28 -2.71
N SER A 162 -13.07 -12.89 -2.30
CA SER A 162 -12.81 -12.42 -0.93
C SER A 162 -13.18 -10.96 -0.70
N HIS A 163 -13.71 -10.26 -1.70
CA HIS A 163 -13.98 -8.82 -1.70
C HIS A 163 -12.73 -7.94 -1.42
N SER A 164 -11.55 -8.54 -1.41
CA SER A 164 -10.28 -7.88 -1.11
C SER A 164 -9.76 -7.06 -2.29
N VAL A 165 -10.19 -7.39 -3.50
CA VAL A 165 -9.91 -6.63 -4.73
C VAL A 165 -11.21 -6.28 -5.44
N THR A 166 -11.17 -5.26 -6.30
CA THR A 166 -12.27 -4.90 -7.20
C THR A 166 -12.20 -5.73 -8.48
N THR A 167 -13.27 -5.74 -9.29
CA THR A 167 -13.29 -6.32 -10.65
C THR A 167 -12.18 -5.78 -11.56
N SER A 168 -11.65 -4.60 -11.28
CA SER A 168 -10.48 -4.02 -11.95
C SER A 168 -9.15 -4.38 -11.26
N LEU A 169 -9.13 -5.42 -10.41
CA LEU A 169 -7.97 -5.91 -9.64
C LEU A 169 -7.32 -4.87 -8.72
N LYS A 170 -8.06 -3.84 -8.30
CA LYS A 170 -7.56 -2.86 -7.33
C LYS A 170 -7.84 -3.34 -5.91
N VAL A 171 -6.81 -3.39 -5.10
CA VAL A 171 -6.91 -3.78 -3.69
C VAL A 171 -7.79 -2.79 -2.91
N ARG A 172 -8.75 -3.32 -2.16
CA ARG A 172 -9.61 -2.58 -1.23
C ARG A 172 -8.93 -2.54 0.14
N ARG A 173 -8.04 -1.57 0.35
CA ARG A 173 -7.19 -1.48 1.55
C ARG A 173 -7.99 -1.55 2.86
N GLY A 174 -9.13 -0.85 2.98
CA GLY A 174 -9.99 -0.90 4.17
C GLY A 174 -10.52 -2.31 4.46
N VAL A 175 -11.02 -3.01 3.44
CA VAL A 175 -11.53 -4.39 3.56
C VAL A 175 -10.40 -5.35 3.98
N VAL A 176 -9.21 -5.18 3.40
CA VAL A 176 -8.03 -5.98 3.75
C VAL A 176 -7.62 -5.70 5.19
N ALA A 177 -7.60 -4.44 5.62
CA ALA A 177 -7.26 -4.07 6.98
C ALA A 177 -8.23 -4.69 8.02
N GLU A 178 -9.53 -4.65 7.75
CA GLU A 178 -10.54 -5.25 8.62
C GLU A 178 -10.40 -6.78 8.68
N LYS A 179 -10.25 -7.42 7.52
CA LYS A 179 -10.15 -8.89 7.42
C LYS A 179 -8.93 -9.45 8.16
N TYR A 180 -7.81 -8.74 8.12
CA TYR A 180 -6.54 -9.16 8.71
C TYR A 180 -6.14 -8.33 9.93
N ALA A 181 -7.12 -7.75 10.63
CA ALA A 181 -6.88 -6.93 11.82
C ALA A 181 -6.02 -7.67 12.87
N TYR A 182 -6.24 -8.96 13.06
CA TYR A 182 -5.45 -9.79 13.98
C TYR A 182 -3.94 -9.81 13.65
N LEU A 183 -3.56 -9.83 12.38
CA LEU A 183 -2.15 -9.75 11.95
C LEU A 183 -1.58 -8.34 12.17
N LEU A 184 -2.42 -7.32 11.98
CA LEU A 184 -2.03 -5.94 12.23
C LEU A 184 -1.78 -5.71 13.72
N ASP A 185 -2.68 -6.20 14.59
CA ASP A 185 -2.53 -6.12 16.04
C ASP A 185 -1.23 -6.80 16.51
N GLU A 186 -0.90 -7.97 15.96
CA GLU A 186 0.36 -8.66 16.24
C GLU A 186 1.59 -7.83 15.77
N MET A 187 1.52 -7.27 14.57
CA MET A 187 2.62 -6.48 14.03
C MET A 187 2.83 -5.16 14.77
N PHE A 188 1.79 -4.57 15.36
CA PHE A 188 1.87 -3.33 16.13
C PHE A 188 1.95 -3.54 17.64
N ALA A 189 1.94 -4.78 18.15
CA ALA A 189 1.95 -5.08 19.59
C ALA A 189 3.10 -4.39 20.34
N ASP A 190 4.31 -4.33 19.76
CA ASP A 190 5.49 -3.69 20.39
C ASP A 190 5.33 -2.17 20.57
N GLU A 191 4.35 -1.53 19.91
CA GLU A 191 4.09 -0.10 20.11
C GLU A 191 3.45 0.17 21.47
N ASN A 192 2.70 -0.79 21.99
CA ASN A 192 1.97 -0.70 23.25
C ASN A 192 2.85 -1.03 24.47
N ASP A 193 3.99 -1.70 24.26
CA ASP A 193 4.91 -2.12 25.33
C ASP A 193 5.90 -1.03 25.79
N GLN A 194 5.86 0.18 25.23
CA GLN A 194 6.68 1.28 25.72
C GLN A 194 5.97 2.01 26.88
N PRO A 195 6.51 1.98 28.12
CA PRO A 195 5.96 2.75 29.23
C PRO A 195 6.21 4.24 28.99
N GLY A 196 5.16 4.99 28.63
CA GLY A 196 5.30 6.44 28.49
C GLY A 196 4.27 7.19 27.67
N ALA A 197 3.00 6.76 27.68
CA ALA A 197 1.91 7.63 27.24
C ALA A 197 0.85 7.68 28.37
N SER A 198 1.15 8.46 29.42
CA SER A 198 0.16 8.85 30.41
C SER A 198 -0.98 9.56 29.67
N LYS A 199 -2.18 8.97 29.72
CA LYS A 199 -3.43 9.66 29.46
C LYS A 199 -3.49 10.87 30.41
N GLY A 200 -3.29 12.06 29.88
CA GLY A 200 -3.64 13.29 30.57
C GLY A 200 -5.14 13.27 30.80
N SER A 201 -5.52 12.97 32.01
CA SER A 201 -6.86 13.23 32.53
C SER A 201 -6.99 14.75 32.71
N ASP A 202 -7.60 15.42 31.78
CA ASP A 202 -8.15 16.73 32.06
C ASP A 202 -9.54 16.56 32.66
N ALA A 203 -9.55 16.63 33.99
CA ALA A 203 -10.72 16.95 34.76
C ALA A 203 -10.50 18.38 35.31
N SER A 204 -11.22 19.33 34.78
CA SER A 204 -11.83 20.49 35.49
C SER A 204 -12.50 21.44 34.51
#